data_de57c8a9d030cec489cb1e78a9e56e3a
#
_entry.id   de57c8a9d030cec489cb1e78a9e56e3a
#
_cell.length_a   1.000
_cell.length_b   1.000
_cell.length_c   1.000
_cell.angle_alpha   90.00
_cell.angle_beta   90.00
_cell.angle_gamma   90.00
#
_symmetry.space_group_name_H-M   'P 1'
#
loop_
_entity.id
_entity.type
_entity.pdbx_description
1 polymer ?
#
loop_
_entity_poly.entity_id
_entity_poly.type
_entity_poly.pdbx_seq_one_letter_code
_entity_poly.pdbx_strand_id
1 'polypeptide(L)'
;MKVTDAGKKFLKHPKSFKITEDNDFEEVEEEAPARGGGACAVDPALYSMLKDLRKKLSKKLEVPPYVIFQDPSLEAMATIYPITLDELQNIPGVGAGKAKRYGEEFCKLIKRHCEENEIERPEDLRVRTVANKSKMKVAIIQAIDRKVALDDIAMSKGIEFEELLDEIEAIVYSGTKLNIDYFLEDIMDEDHLLDIYDYFKESTTDNIDDALDELGDDFTEEEVRLVRIKFISEMAN
;
A
#
# COMPACT_ATOMS: atom_id res chain seq x y z
N MET A 1 -37.35 -8.35 28.74
CA MET A 1 -36.72 -9.63 28.39
C MET A 1 -37.51 -10.77 29.06
N LYS A 2 -37.90 -11.81 28.31
CA LYS A 2 -38.54 -13.01 28.88
C LYS A 2 -37.53 -14.17 28.88
N VAL A 3 -37.39 -14.83 30.04
CA VAL A 3 -36.49 -15.99 30.19
C VAL A 3 -37.12 -17.20 29.46
N THR A 4 -36.33 -17.87 28.63
CA THR A 4 -36.76 -19.06 27.90
C THR A 4 -36.93 -20.25 28.82
N ASP A 5 -37.67 -21.26 28.40
CA ASP A 5 -37.90 -22.46 29.26
C ASP A 5 -36.62 -23.25 29.51
N ALA A 6 -35.63 -23.18 28.59
CA ALA A 6 -34.29 -23.68 28.83
C ALA A 6 -33.57 -22.92 29.94
N GLY A 7 -33.68 -21.58 29.96
CA GLY A 7 -33.13 -20.75 31.05
C GLY A 7 -33.78 -21.04 32.41
N LYS A 8 -35.10 -21.28 32.47
CA LYS A 8 -35.77 -21.67 33.70
C LYS A 8 -35.34 -23.03 34.22
N LYS A 9 -35.06 -24.02 33.34
CA LYS A 9 -34.48 -25.31 33.70
C LYS A 9 -33.07 -25.19 34.25
N PHE A 10 -32.24 -24.33 33.62
CA PHE A 10 -30.88 -24.09 34.10
C PHE A 10 -30.86 -23.45 35.47
N LEU A 11 -31.77 -22.51 35.78
CA LEU A 11 -31.88 -21.90 37.09
C LEU A 11 -32.25 -22.89 38.20
N LYS A 12 -32.99 -23.96 37.84
CA LYS A 12 -33.39 -25.02 38.84
C LYS A 12 -32.27 -26.06 39.07
N HIS A 13 -31.45 -26.30 38.04
CA HIS A 13 -30.35 -27.25 38.09
C HIS A 13 -29.13 -26.66 37.38
N PRO A 14 -28.42 -25.71 38.05
CA PRO A 14 -27.26 -25.06 37.44
C PRO A 14 -26.14 -26.07 37.21
N LYS A 15 -25.63 -26.10 35.99
CA LYS A 15 -24.43 -26.86 35.61
C LYS A 15 -23.30 -25.88 35.36
N SER A 16 -22.14 -26.18 35.93
CA SER A 16 -20.93 -25.39 35.60
C SER A 16 -20.51 -25.65 34.17
N PHE A 17 -20.23 -24.60 33.45
CA PHE A 17 -19.61 -24.65 32.11
C PHE A 17 -18.34 -23.78 32.14
N LYS A 18 -17.34 -24.22 31.41
CA LYS A 18 -16.12 -23.44 31.24
C LYS A 18 -16.34 -22.44 30.13
N ILE A 19 -16.16 -21.16 30.43
CA ILE A 19 -16.03 -20.09 29.46
C ILE A 19 -14.53 -19.90 29.30
N THR A 20 -14.05 -19.78 28.04
CA THR A 20 -12.70 -19.31 27.79
C THR A 20 -12.61 -17.88 28.27
N GLU A 21 -11.71 -17.58 29.20
CA GLU A 21 -11.39 -16.21 29.59
C GLU A 21 -10.81 -15.49 28.37
N ASP A 22 -11.26 -14.24 28.13
CA ASP A 22 -10.61 -13.38 27.18
C ASP A 22 -9.18 -13.16 27.65
N ASN A 23 -8.22 -13.60 26.86
CA ASN A 23 -6.82 -13.32 27.14
C ASN A 23 -6.56 -11.85 26.86
N ASP A 24 -6.19 -11.10 27.88
CA ASP A 24 -5.52 -9.82 27.73
C ASP A 24 -4.20 -10.08 26.96
N PHE A 25 -4.09 -9.47 25.78
CA PHE A 25 -2.85 -9.52 25.01
C PHE A 25 -1.81 -8.63 25.70
N GLU A 26 -1.05 -9.18 26.63
CA GLU A 26 0.26 -8.63 26.96
C GLU A 26 1.27 -9.11 25.90
N GLU A 27 1.96 -8.14 25.31
CA GLU A 27 3.05 -8.39 24.37
C GLU A 27 4.12 -9.28 25.02
N VAL A 28 4.25 -10.50 24.56
CA VAL A 28 5.39 -11.37 24.87
C VAL A 28 6.06 -11.76 23.57
N GLU A 29 7.23 -11.16 23.35
CA GLU A 29 8.20 -11.70 22.41
C GLU A 29 8.61 -13.10 22.86
N GLU A 30 8.12 -14.13 22.20
CA GLU A 30 8.72 -15.47 22.25
C GLU A 30 8.72 -16.14 20.90
N GLU A 31 9.93 -16.44 20.44
CA GLU A 31 10.21 -17.34 19.34
C GLU A 31 9.60 -18.74 19.63
N ALA A 32 8.72 -19.22 18.75
CA ALA A 32 8.35 -20.64 18.73
C ALA A 32 8.02 -21.12 17.32
N PRO A 33 8.34 -22.37 17.01
CA PRO A 33 8.45 -22.87 15.64
C PRO A 33 7.09 -23.16 15.00
N ALA A 34 6.99 -22.81 13.73
CA ALA A 34 5.84 -23.00 12.86
C ALA A 34 5.34 -24.44 12.79
N ARG A 35 4.01 -24.62 12.93
CA ARG A 35 3.26 -25.64 12.17
C ARG A 35 1.78 -25.28 12.08
N GLY A 36 1.33 -25.00 10.84
CA GLY A 36 -0.05 -25.27 10.43
C GLY A 36 -1.00 -24.08 10.33
N GLY A 37 -1.17 -23.52 9.12
CA GLY A 37 -2.44 -22.89 8.73
C GLY A 37 -2.51 -21.37 8.80
N GLY A 38 -2.02 -20.64 7.78
CA GLY A 38 -2.78 -19.50 7.26
C GLY A 38 -2.31 -18.08 7.46
N ALA A 39 -1.21 -17.74 8.08
CA ALA A 39 -0.56 -16.45 7.82
C ALA A 39 0.85 -16.77 7.31
N CYS A 40 1.07 -16.59 6.02
CA CYS A 40 2.41 -16.75 5.47
C CYS A 40 3.28 -15.65 6.08
N ALA A 41 4.21 -16.02 6.97
CA ALA A 41 5.17 -15.09 7.53
C ALA A 41 6.04 -14.52 6.41
N VAL A 42 6.39 -13.24 6.50
CA VAL A 42 7.32 -12.61 5.56
C VAL A 42 8.64 -13.38 5.56
N ASP A 43 9.12 -13.79 4.40
CA ASP A 43 10.44 -14.39 4.26
C ASP A 43 11.52 -13.30 4.42
N PRO A 44 12.27 -13.28 5.54
CA PRO A 44 13.22 -12.19 5.82
C PRO A 44 14.42 -12.21 4.86
N ALA A 45 14.80 -13.40 4.35
CA ALA A 45 15.91 -13.53 3.40
C ALA A 45 15.50 -12.95 2.04
N LEU A 46 14.32 -13.35 1.53
CA LEU A 46 13.79 -12.81 0.28
C LEU A 46 13.53 -11.31 0.40
N TYR A 47 12.95 -10.84 1.50
CA TYR A 47 12.69 -9.42 1.73
C TYR A 47 13.97 -8.57 1.66
N SER A 48 15.06 -9.03 2.31
CA SER A 48 16.36 -8.37 2.22
C SER A 48 16.88 -8.31 0.77
N MET A 49 16.77 -9.43 0.03
CA MET A 49 17.20 -9.49 -1.37
C MET A 49 16.38 -8.55 -2.27
N LEU A 50 15.08 -8.42 -2.03
CA LEU A 50 14.21 -7.50 -2.76
C LEU A 50 14.56 -6.03 -2.47
N LYS A 51 14.88 -5.69 -1.21
CA LYS A 51 15.38 -4.35 -0.83
C LYS A 51 16.70 -4.02 -1.52
N ASP A 52 17.62 -4.96 -1.59
CA ASP A 52 18.90 -4.78 -2.28
C ASP A 52 18.71 -4.59 -3.79
N LEU A 53 17.81 -5.37 -4.41
CA LEU A 53 17.47 -5.21 -5.82
C LEU A 53 16.85 -3.84 -6.08
N ARG A 54 15.88 -3.42 -5.25
CA ARG A 54 15.26 -2.10 -5.31
C ARG A 54 16.31 -0.98 -5.23
N LYS A 55 17.26 -1.08 -4.28
CA LYS A 55 18.34 -0.11 -4.11
C LYS A 55 19.27 -0.04 -5.32
N LYS A 56 19.55 -1.19 -5.98
CA LYS A 56 20.35 -1.24 -7.21
C LYS A 56 19.61 -0.56 -8.37
N LEU A 57 18.32 -0.85 -8.53
CA LEU A 57 17.49 -0.26 -9.58
C LEU A 57 17.28 1.25 -9.35
N SER A 58 17.06 1.67 -8.12
CA SER A 58 16.96 3.08 -7.73
C SER A 58 18.19 3.86 -8.19
N LYS A 59 19.40 3.37 -7.90
CA LYS A 59 20.64 3.99 -8.34
C LYS A 59 20.82 3.99 -9.86
N LYS A 60 20.38 2.93 -10.54
CA LYS A 60 20.49 2.81 -12.00
C LYS A 60 19.55 3.76 -12.75
N LEU A 61 18.37 3.99 -12.18
CA LEU A 61 17.31 4.80 -12.79
C LEU A 61 17.30 6.25 -12.27
N GLU A 62 18.15 6.55 -11.27
CA GLU A 62 18.22 7.86 -10.61
C GLU A 62 16.87 8.30 -10.02
N VAL A 63 16.13 7.34 -9.43
CA VAL A 63 14.85 7.58 -8.77
C VAL A 63 14.90 7.10 -7.33
N PRO A 64 14.17 7.74 -6.39
CA PRO A 64 14.08 7.24 -5.02
C PRO A 64 13.55 5.80 -4.96
N PRO A 65 14.00 4.99 -3.98
CA PRO A 65 13.62 3.57 -3.89
C PRO A 65 12.10 3.34 -3.77
N TYR A 66 11.39 4.19 -3.06
CA TYR A 66 9.94 4.09 -2.84
C TYR A 66 9.11 4.32 -4.11
N VAL A 67 9.66 5.04 -5.09
CA VAL A 67 9.03 5.23 -6.42
C VAL A 67 8.92 3.89 -7.16
N ILE A 68 9.92 3.02 -7.02
CA ILE A 68 9.92 1.68 -7.63
C ILE A 68 8.85 0.82 -6.96
N PHE A 69 9.05 0.47 -5.70
CA PHE A 69 8.09 -0.24 -4.84
C PHE A 69 8.25 0.21 -3.40
N GLN A 70 7.13 0.41 -2.71
CA GLN A 70 7.11 0.69 -1.28
C GLN A 70 7.44 -0.56 -0.45
N ASP A 71 7.84 -0.37 0.80
CA ASP A 71 8.16 -1.47 1.72
C ASP A 71 7.00 -2.47 1.90
N PRO A 72 5.72 -2.05 2.08
CA PRO A 72 4.59 -2.98 2.17
C PRO A 72 4.41 -3.85 0.92
N SER A 73 4.73 -3.32 -0.28
CA SER A 73 4.69 -4.11 -1.51
C SER A 73 5.79 -5.19 -1.54
N LEU A 74 6.99 -4.88 -1.05
CA LEU A 74 8.09 -5.85 -0.95
C LEU A 74 7.79 -6.94 0.11
N GLU A 75 7.18 -6.57 1.23
CA GLU A 75 6.71 -7.52 2.25
C GLU A 75 5.68 -8.48 1.69
N ALA A 76 4.70 -7.95 0.96
CA ALA A 76 3.70 -8.78 0.29
C ALA A 76 4.34 -9.70 -0.76
N MET A 77 5.35 -9.23 -1.52
CA MET A 77 6.11 -10.08 -2.45
C MET A 77 6.87 -11.19 -1.73
N ALA A 78 7.49 -10.90 -0.57
CA ALA A 78 8.20 -11.87 0.25
C ALA A 78 7.28 -12.86 1.00
N THR A 79 5.98 -12.59 1.02
CA THR A 79 4.95 -13.46 1.61
C THR A 79 4.28 -14.35 0.57
N ILE A 80 4.01 -13.79 -0.62
CA ILE A 80 3.16 -14.42 -1.66
C ILE A 80 4.00 -15.10 -2.74
N TYR A 81 5.25 -14.69 -2.92
CA TYR A 81 6.19 -15.22 -3.92
C TYR A 81 5.68 -15.12 -5.38
N PRO A 82 5.33 -13.93 -5.89
CA PRO A 82 4.89 -13.75 -7.28
C PRO A 82 6.05 -14.02 -8.25
N ILE A 83 5.89 -14.95 -9.19
CA ILE A 83 6.92 -15.30 -10.19
C ILE A 83 6.56 -14.86 -11.60
N THR A 84 5.33 -14.37 -11.81
CA THR A 84 4.87 -13.82 -13.08
C THR A 84 4.45 -12.37 -12.92
N LEU A 85 4.44 -11.60 -14.01
CA LEU A 85 4.00 -10.21 -13.99
C LEU A 85 2.52 -10.08 -13.62
N ASP A 86 1.69 -11.06 -14.02
CA ASP A 86 0.27 -11.08 -13.68
C ASP A 86 0.05 -11.31 -12.18
N GLU A 87 0.82 -12.19 -11.55
CA GLU A 87 0.80 -12.38 -10.10
C GLU A 87 1.31 -11.11 -9.39
N LEU A 88 2.35 -10.49 -9.92
CA LEU A 88 2.94 -9.28 -9.33
C LEU A 88 1.96 -8.09 -9.34
N GLN A 89 1.11 -7.96 -10.36
CA GLN A 89 0.08 -6.91 -10.43
C GLN A 89 -0.99 -7.04 -9.34
N ASN A 90 -1.13 -8.21 -8.71
CA ASN A 90 -2.08 -8.43 -7.62
C ASN A 90 -1.54 -8.01 -6.25
N ILE A 91 -0.25 -7.68 -6.17
CA ILE A 91 0.37 -7.16 -4.95
C ILE A 91 -0.14 -5.73 -4.69
N PRO A 92 -0.57 -5.41 -3.46
CA PRO A 92 -0.95 -4.05 -3.09
C PRO A 92 0.16 -3.04 -3.43
N GLY A 93 -0.21 -1.92 -4.05
CA GLY A 93 0.75 -0.90 -4.49
C GLY A 93 1.52 -1.23 -5.78
N VAL A 94 1.23 -2.36 -6.43
CA VAL A 94 1.83 -2.74 -7.71
C VAL A 94 0.75 -2.82 -8.78
N GLY A 95 0.68 -1.80 -9.62
CA GLY A 95 -0.21 -1.82 -10.79
C GLY A 95 0.49 -2.34 -12.06
N ALA A 96 -0.29 -2.47 -13.13
CA ALA A 96 0.21 -2.97 -14.42
C ALA A 96 1.40 -2.15 -14.96
N GLY A 97 1.41 -0.83 -14.75
CA GLY A 97 2.50 0.05 -15.16
C GLY A 97 3.82 -0.29 -14.48
N LYS A 98 3.82 -0.35 -13.15
CA LYS A 98 5.02 -0.68 -12.36
C LYS A 98 5.47 -2.14 -12.58
N ALA A 99 4.52 -3.08 -12.64
CA ALA A 99 4.84 -4.49 -12.94
C ALA A 99 5.54 -4.64 -14.29
N LYS A 100 5.07 -3.95 -15.32
CA LYS A 100 5.69 -3.98 -16.66
C LYS A 100 7.06 -3.32 -16.69
N ARG A 101 7.24 -2.22 -15.94
CA ARG A 101 8.48 -1.42 -15.97
C ARG A 101 9.60 -2.04 -15.12
N TYR A 102 9.27 -2.53 -13.93
CA TYR A 102 10.25 -2.98 -12.95
C TYR A 102 10.13 -4.48 -12.60
N GLY A 103 8.97 -5.09 -12.82
CA GLY A 103 8.61 -6.39 -12.27
C GLY A 103 9.44 -7.56 -12.77
N GLU A 104 10.01 -7.50 -13.99
CA GLU A 104 10.71 -8.63 -14.58
C GLU A 104 11.93 -9.08 -13.74
N GLU A 105 12.72 -8.12 -13.24
CA GLU A 105 13.90 -8.43 -12.43
C GLU A 105 13.49 -8.98 -11.05
N PHE A 106 12.38 -8.47 -10.47
CA PHE A 106 11.84 -8.98 -9.21
C PHE A 106 11.26 -10.38 -9.34
N CYS A 107 10.47 -10.65 -10.37
CA CYS A 107 9.94 -11.98 -10.64
C CYS A 107 11.06 -13.02 -10.86
N LYS A 108 12.12 -12.66 -11.58
CA LYS A 108 13.30 -13.52 -11.79
C LYS A 108 14.01 -13.84 -10.48
N LEU A 109 14.18 -12.85 -9.61
CA LEU A 109 14.81 -13.04 -8.31
C LEU A 109 13.97 -13.95 -7.41
N ILE A 110 12.65 -13.67 -7.30
CA ILE A 110 11.72 -14.47 -6.51
C ILE A 110 11.67 -15.92 -7.01
N LYS A 111 11.57 -16.12 -8.33
CA LYS A 111 11.56 -17.45 -8.94
C LYS A 111 12.81 -18.24 -8.59
N ARG A 112 13.99 -17.63 -8.74
CA ARG A 112 15.26 -18.26 -8.35
C ARG A 112 15.29 -18.61 -6.88
N HIS A 113 14.85 -17.71 -6.00
CA HIS A 113 14.81 -17.95 -4.56
C HIS A 113 13.89 -19.12 -4.21
N CYS A 114 12.71 -19.23 -4.84
CA CYS A 114 11.80 -20.36 -4.65
C CYS A 114 12.43 -21.68 -5.12
N GLU A 115 13.13 -21.69 -6.27
CA GLU A 115 13.80 -22.87 -6.81
C GLU A 115 14.97 -23.31 -5.92
N GLU A 116 15.80 -22.37 -5.42
CA GLU A 116 16.96 -22.65 -4.56
C GLU A 116 16.56 -23.18 -3.16
N ASN A 117 15.42 -22.76 -2.62
CA ASN A 117 14.96 -23.11 -1.28
C ASN A 117 13.80 -24.12 -1.28
N GLU A 118 13.44 -24.70 -2.44
CA GLU A 118 12.34 -25.66 -2.61
C GLU A 118 11.02 -25.19 -1.96
N ILE A 119 10.72 -23.88 -2.11
CA ILE A 119 9.53 -23.26 -1.49
C ILE A 119 8.29 -23.68 -2.27
N GLU A 120 7.38 -24.39 -1.60
CA GLU A 120 6.03 -24.64 -2.10
C GLU A 120 5.21 -23.37 -2.02
N ARG A 121 4.88 -22.79 -3.18
CA ARG A 121 4.06 -21.57 -3.23
C ARG A 121 2.60 -21.89 -2.94
N PRO A 122 1.84 -20.97 -2.31
CA PRO A 122 0.41 -21.13 -2.16
C PRO A 122 -0.26 -21.29 -3.54
N GLU A 123 -0.93 -22.41 -3.79
CA GLU A 123 -1.57 -22.70 -5.10
C GLU A 123 -2.74 -21.76 -5.44
N ASP A 124 -3.21 -20.94 -4.51
CA ASP A 124 -4.42 -20.11 -4.64
C ASP A 124 -4.15 -18.63 -4.98
N LEU A 125 -3.13 -18.33 -5.79
CA LEU A 125 -2.98 -16.99 -6.39
C LEU A 125 -3.96 -16.77 -7.56
N ARG A 126 -5.18 -17.27 -7.46
CA ARG A 126 -6.25 -16.94 -8.40
C ARG A 126 -6.68 -15.50 -8.18
N VAL A 127 -6.33 -14.70 -9.17
CA VAL A 127 -6.77 -13.32 -9.38
C VAL A 127 -8.22 -13.12 -8.96
N ARG A 128 -8.45 -12.58 -7.76
CA ARG A 128 -9.74 -11.95 -7.43
C ARG A 128 -9.71 -10.52 -7.96
N THR A 129 -10.13 -10.35 -9.19
CA THR A 129 -10.40 -9.02 -9.75
C THR A 129 -11.52 -8.38 -8.91
N VAL A 130 -11.17 -7.45 -8.04
CA VAL A 130 -12.15 -6.68 -7.26
C VAL A 130 -12.75 -5.61 -8.19
N ALA A 131 -13.79 -5.99 -8.91
CA ALA A 131 -14.41 -5.19 -9.97
C ALA A 131 -15.00 -3.83 -9.51
N ASN A 132 -15.24 -3.64 -8.20
CA ASN A 132 -15.88 -2.41 -7.69
C ASN A 132 -14.89 -1.27 -7.40
N LYS A 133 -13.66 -1.57 -6.96
CA LYS A 133 -12.60 -0.56 -6.79
C LYS A 133 -12.12 0.03 -8.12
N SER A 134 -12.19 -0.75 -9.20
CA SER A 134 -11.82 -0.31 -10.55
C SER A 134 -12.71 0.82 -11.08
N LYS A 135 -14.01 0.84 -10.78
CA LYS A 135 -14.94 1.88 -11.27
C LYS A 135 -14.69 3.23 -10.63
N MET A 136 -14.40 3.27 -9.31
CA MET A 136 -14.09 4.50 -8.60
C MET A 136 -12.79 5.10 -9.13
N LYS A 137 -11.74 4.30 -9.24
CA LYS A 137 -10.45 4.73 -9.79
C LYS A 137 -10.56 5.30 -11.20
N VAL A 138 -11.27 4.61 -12.10
CA VAL A 138 -11.49 5.10 -13.48
C VAL A 138 -12.25 6.43 -13.47
N ALA A 139 -13.26 6.58 -12.62
CA ALA A 139 -14.03 7.81 -12.53
C ALA A 139 -13.20 8.99 -11.99
N ILE A 140 -12.30 8.75 -11.03
CA ILE A 140 -11.35 9.75 -10.52
C ILE A 140 -10.36 10.16 -11.63
N ILE A 141 -9.73 9.19 -12.29
CA ILE A 141 -8.79 9.45 -13.40
C ILE A 141 -9.46 10.31 -14.48
N GLN A 142 -10.67 9.94 -14.91
CA GLN A 142 -11.40 10.69 -15.94
C GLN A 142 -11.79 12.10 -15.50
N ALA A 143 -12.04 12.34 -14.22
CA ALA A 143 -12.35 13.66 -13.69
C ALA A 143 -11.09 14.53 -13.67
N ILE A 144 -9.94 13.99 -13.25
CA ILE A 144 -8.64 14.66 -13.27
C ILE A 144 -8.22 14.98 -14.70
N ASP A 145 -8.39 14.05 -15.65
CA ASP A 145 -8.10 14.29 -17.09
C ASP A 145 -8.93 15.44 -17.68
N ARG A 146 -10.12 15.68 -17.13
CA ARG A 146 -10.97 16.82 -17.47
C ARG A 146 -10.64 18.09 -16.71
N LYS A 147 -9.64 18.06 -15.85
CA LYS A 147 -9.23 19.17 -14.98
C LYS A 147 -10.36 19.65 -14.04
N VAL A 148 -11.15 18.72 -13.52
CA VAL A 148 -12.13 19.03 -12.47
C VAL A 148 -11.38 19.25 -11.15
N ALA A 149 -11.72 20.30 -10.41
CA ALA A 149 -11.11 20.56 -9.11
C ALA A 149 -11.27 19.37 -8.18
N LEU A 150 -10.24 19.06 -7.37
CA LEU A 150 -10.27 17.86 -6.54
C LEU A 150 -11.39 17.91 -5.50
N ASP A 151 -11.69 19.10 -4.95
CA ASP A 151 -12.82 19.32 -4.06
C ASP A 151 -14.17 18.93 -4.69
N ASP A 152 -14.36 19.33 -5.96
CA ASP A 152 -15.57 18.99 -6.71
C ASP A 152 -15.66 17.48 -6.99
N ILE A 153 -14.51 16.82 -7.18
CA ILE A 153 -14.46 15.36 -7.34
C ILE A 153 -14.89 14.69 -6.04
N ALA A 154 -14.33 15.09 -4.89
CA ALA A 154 -14.71 14.56 -3.58
C ALA A 154 -16.22 14.74 -3.32
N MET A 155 -16.72 15.96 -3.51
CA MET A 155 -18.14 16.28 -3.35
C MET A 155 -19.03 15.43 -4.28
N SER A 156 -18.65 15.27 -5.56
CA SER A 156 -19.42 14.50 -6.53
C SER A 156 -19.46 13.00 -6.22
N LYS A 157 -18.48 12.49 -5.48
CA LYS A 157 -18.38 11.09 -5.05
C LYS A 157 -18.96 10.87 -3.66
N GLY A 158 -19.25 11.93 -2.92
CA GLY A 158 -19.76 11.88 -1.54
C GLY A 158 -18.73 11.31 -0.56
N ILE A 159 -17.44 11.61 -0.78
CA ILE A 159 -16.32 11.24 0.09
C ILE A 159 -15.63 12.49 0.61
N GLU A 160 -14.95 12.36 1.73
CA GLU A 160 -14.12 13.42 2.28
C GLU A 160 -12.88 13.66 1.40
N PHE A 161 -12.30 14.87 1.47
CA PHE A 161 -11.15 15.23 0.64
C PHE A 161 -9.94 14.34 0.95
N GLU A 162 -9.70 13.99 2.21
CA GLU A 162 -8.64 13.06 2.62
C GLU A 162 -8.82 11.67 2.01
N GLU A 163 -10.05 11.14 1.99
CA GLU A 163 -10.35 9.85 1.34
C GLU A 163 -10.09 9.90 -0.17
N LEU A 164 -10.35 11.06 -0.81
CA LEU A 164 -10.01 11.26 -2.21
C LEU A 164 -8.49 11.23 -2.42
N LEU A 165 -7.71 11.90 -1.55
CA LEU A 165 -6.25 11.88 -1.63
C LEU A 165 -5.71 10.47 -1.48
N ASP A 166 -6.23 9.66 -0.54
CA ASP A 166 -5.85 8.25 -0.37
C ASP A 166 -6.09 7.43 -1.65
N GLU A 167 -7.23 7.62 -2.31
CA GLU A 167 -7.53 6.94 -3.57
C GLU A 167 -6.62 7.41 -4.72
N ILE A 168 -6.30 8.72 -4.80
CA ILE A 168 -5.37 9.27 -5.80
C ILE A 168 -3.96 8.73 -5.55
N GLU A 169 -3.50 8.71 -4.30
CA GLU A 169 -2.22 8.12 -3.91
C GLU A 169 -2.14 6.65 -4.33
N ALA A 170 -3.17 5.85 -4.02
CA ALA A 170 -3.23 4.45 -4.44
C ALA A 170 -3.20 4.28 -5.97
N ILE A 171 -3.71 5.24 -6.74
CA ILE A 171 -3.66 5.26 -8.20
C ILE A 171 -2.23 5.52 -8.69
N VAL A 172 -1.57 6.58 -8.19
CA VAL A 172 -0.20 6.92 -8.63
C VAL A 172 0.83 5.90 -8.14
N TYR A 173 0.67 5.37 -6.93
CA TYR A 173 1.52 4.28 -6.42
C TYR A 173 1.37 2.98 -7.23
N SER A 174 0.22 2.76 -7.86
CA SER A 174 0.06 1.63 -8.80
C SER A 174 0.79 1.84 -10.14
N GLY A 175 1.37 3.02 -10.38
CA GLY A 175 2.06 3.39 -11.61
C GLY A 175 1.13 3.94 -12.69
N THR A 176 0.01 4.56 -12.29
CA THR A 176 -0.86 5.32 -13.19
C THR A 176 -0.46 6.78 -13.15
N LYS A 177 -0.17 7.38 -14.30
CA LYS A 177 0.15 8.80 -14.40
C LYS A 177 -1.11 9.64 -14.26
N LEU A 178 -1.06 10.64 -13.36
CA LEU A 178 -2.08 11.66 -13.17
C LEU A 178 -1.44 13.04 -13.29
N ASN A 179 -2.15 13.99 -13.85
CA ASN A 179 -1.71 15.39 -13.89
C ASN A 179 -2.66 16.24 -13.04
N ILE A 180 -2.16 16.70 -11.90
CA ILE A 180 -2.87 17.59 -10.97
C ILE A 180 -2.26 18.99 -10.92
N ASP A 181 -1.38 19.36 -11.86
CA ASP A 181 -0.71 20.67 -11.90
C ASP A 181 -1.70 21.82 -11.85
N TYR A 182 -2.81 21.71 -12.61
CA TYR A 182 -3.86 22.72 -12.65
C TYR A 182 -4.48 23.02 -11.27
N PHE A 183 -4.50 22.04 -10.37
CA PHE A 183 -5.03 22.22 -9.02
C PHE A 183 -3.95 22.79 -8.09
N LEU A 184 -2.71 22.31 -8.22
CA LEU A 184 -1.59 22.81 -7.44
C LEU A 184 -1.31 24.30 -7.71
N GLU A 185 -1.36 24.73 -8.97
CA GLU A 185 -1.20 26.13 -9.36
C GLU A 185 -2.27 27.06 -8.74
N ASP A 186 -3.45 26.52 -8.44
CA ASP A 186 -4.56 27.29 -7.83
C ASP A 186 -4.44 27.40 -6.31
N ILE A 187 -3.79 26.44 -5.62
CA ILE A 187 -3.81 26.34 -4.15
C ILE A 187 -2.48 26.70 -3.48
N MET A 188 -1.35 26.65 -4.19
CA MET A 188 -0.04 26.97 -3.61
C MET A 188 0.82 27.76 -4.59
N ASP A 189 1.78 28.51 -4.05
CA ASP A 189 2.74 29.23 -4.85
C ASP A 189 3.86 28.29 -5.38
N GLU A 190 4.59 28.81 -6.39
CA GLU A 190 5.63 28.04 -7.07
C GLU A 190 6.81 27.71 -6.14
N ASP A 191 7.14 28.59 -5.20
CA ASP A 191 8.28 28.41 -4.28
C ASP A 191 7.96 27.24 -3.33
N HIS A 192 6.75 27.18 -2.70
CA HIS A 192 6.33 26.07 -1.86
C HIS A 192 6.31 24.74 -2.64
N LEU A 193 5.79 24.76 -3.87
CA LEU A 193 5.77 23.57 -4.72
C LEU A 193 7.18 23.03 -4.97
N LEU A 194 8.14 23.92 -5.28
CA LEU A 194 9.51 23.54 -5.55
C LEU A 194 10.22 22.99 -4.30
N ASP A 195 10.07 23.62 -3.15
CA ASP A 195 10.69 23.19 -1.90
C ASP A 195 10.24 21.77 -1.52
N ILE A 196 8.93 21.49 -1.57
CA ILE A 196 8.39 20.14 -1.29
C ILE A 196 8.85 19.14 -2.35
N TYR A 197 8.86 19.54 -3.62
CA TYR A 197 9.27 18.66 -4.72
C TYR A 197 10.75 18.27 -4.61
N ASP A 198 11.63 19.20 -4.30
CA ASP A 198 13.07 18.95 -4.11
C ASP A 198 13.33 18.10 -2.88
N TYR A 199 12.56 18.29 -1.79
CA TYR A 199 12.60 17.38 -0.64
C TYR A 199 12.36 15.92 -1.06
N PHE A 200 11.27 15.62 -1.78
CA PHE A 200 10.98 14.26 -2.22
C PHE A 200 11.98 13.69 -3.22
N LYS A 201 12.67 14.54 -3.97
CA LYS A 201 13.73 14.14 -4.89
C LYS A 201 14.99 13.66 -4.17
N GLU A 202 15.32 14.28 -3.05
CA GLU A 202 16.53 13.99 -2.26
C GLU A 202 16.26 12.94 -1.16
N SER A 203 15.03 12.87 -0.65
CA SER A 203 14.63 11.98 0.43
C SER A 203 14.68 10.50 0.02
N THR A 204 14.95 9.64 1.01
CA THR A 204 14.88 8.18 0.87
C THR A 204 13.55 7.59 1.33
N THR A 205 12.69 8.41 1.96
CA THR A 205 11.37 8.06 2.48
C THR A 205 10.30 8.95 1.83
N ASP A 206 9.09 8.44 1.75
CA ASP A 206 7.89 9.16 1.31
C ASP A 206 6.94 9.45 2.48
N ASN A 207 7.45 9.37 3.71
CA ASN A 207 6.69 9.67 4.92
C ASN A 207 6.37 11.17 5.00
N ILE A 208 5.11 11.49 5.29
CA ILE A 208 4.64 12.88 5.42
C ILE A 208 5.16 13.53 6.69
N ASP A 209 5.19 12.80 7.81
CA ASP A 209 5.67 13.33 9.09
C ASP A 209 7.15 13.72 8.99
N ASP A 210 7.97 12.87 8.36
CA ASP A 210 9.39 13.17 8.12
C ASP A 210 9.56 14.42 7.22
N ALA A 211 8.67 14.58 6.23
CA ALA A 211 8.68 15.74 5.34
C ALA A 211 8.32 17.03 6.07
N LEU A 212 7.27 17.01 6.89
CA LEU A 212 6.83 18.17 7.68
C LEU A 212 7.88 18.56 8.72
N ASP A 213 8.53 17.58 9.37
CA ASP A 213 9.61 17.83 10.32
C ASP A 213 10.82 18.54 9.68
N GLU A 214 11.13 18.24 8.42
CA GLU A 214 12.27 18.84 7.69
C GLU A 214 11.90 20.17 7.02
N LEU A 215 10.70 20.27 6.41
CA LEU A 215 10.23 21.48 5.73
C LEU A 215 9.83 22.59 6.69
N GLY A 216 9.27 22.24 7.86
CA GLY A 216 8.86 23.16 8.91
C GLY A 216 7.39 23.57 8.88
N ASP A 217 7.01 24.45 9.83
CA ASP A 217 5.62 24.80 10.12
C ASP A 217 4.92 25.65 9.04
N ASP A 218 5.64 26.13 8.03
CA ASP A 218 5.08 26.92 6.93
C ASP A 218 4.32 26.05 5.89
N PHE A 219 4.49 24.72 5.96
CA PHE A 219 3.89 23.76 5.03
C PHE A 219 2.79 22.96 5.71
N THR A 220 1.69 22.74 5.00
CA THR A 220 0.58 21.93 5.49
C THR A 220 0.72 20.47 5.02
N GLU A 221 0.15 19.54 5.80
CA GLU A 221 0.11 18.12 5.44
C GLU A 221 -0.53 17.90 4.05
N GLU A 222 -1.57 18.67 3.74
CA GLU A 222 -2.29 18.59 2.48
C GLU A 222 -1.41 19.01 1.30
N GLU A 223 -0.68 20.11 1.41
CA GLU A 223 0.28 20.57 0.39
C GLU A 223 1.36 19.52 0.14
N VAL A 224 1.94 18.98 1.21
CA VAL A 224 2.99 17.96 1.12
C VAL A 224 2.45 16.69 0.46
N ARG A 225 1.24 16.23 0.79
CA ARG A 225 0.58 15.07 0.17
C ARG A 225 0.33 15.30 -1.32
N LEU A 226 -0.18 16.45 -1.70
CA LEU A 226 -0.47 16.79 -3.09
C LEU A 226 0.79 16.85 -3.96
N VAL A 227 1.85 17.50 -3.46
CA VAL A 227 3.12 17.54 -4.20
C VAL A 227 3.79 16.16 -4.26
N ARG A 228 3.67 15.33 -3.21
CA ARG A 228 4.11 13.92 -3.25
C ARG A 228 3.38 13.13 -4.34
N ILE A 229 2.06 13.30 -4.48
CA ILE A 229 1.28 12.69 -5.56
C ILE A 229 1.81 13.10 -6.94
N LYS A 230 2.06 14.40 -7.16
CA LYS A 230 2.65 14.92 -8.38
C LYS A 230 4.02 14.28 -8.63
N PHE A 231 4.90 14.32 -7.64
CA PHE A 231 6.26 13.78 -7.75
C PHE A 231 6.26 12.29 -8.14
N ILE A 232 5.47 11.46 -7.44
CA ILE A 232 5.37 10.03 -7.73
C ILE A 232 4.77 9.80 -9.12
N SER A 233 3.75 10.58 -9.49
CA SER A 233 3.12 10.48 -10.81
C SER A 233 4.10 10.76 -11.95
N GLU A 234 5.02 11.69 -11.77
CA GLU A 234 6.04 12.05 -12.78
C GLU A 234 7.20 11.03 -12.80
N MET A 235 7.69 10.64 -11.63
CA MET A 235 8.88 9.80 -11.52
C MET A 235 8.61 8.31 -11.75
N ALA A 236 7.40 7.83 -11.45
CA ALA A 236 7.04 6.42 -11.61
C ALA A 236 6.64 6.03 -13.04
N ASN A 237 6.52 7.00 -13.98
CA ASN A 237 6.00 6.77 -15.34
C ASN A 237 6.98 7.12 -16.47
#